data_70d66f731f0ee082a293705bf788bb51
#
_entry.id   70d66f731f0ee082a293705bf788bb51
#
_cell.length_a   1.000
_cell.length_b   1.000
_cell.length_c   1.000
_cell.angle_alpha   90.00
_cell.angle_beta   90.00
_cell.angle_gamma   90.00
#
_symmetry.space_group_name_H-M   'P 1'
#
loop_
_entity.id
_entity.type
_entity.pdbx_description
1 polymer ?
#
loop_
_entity_poly.entity_id
_entity_poly.type
_entity_poly.pdbx_seq_one_letter_code
_entity_poly.pdbx_strand_id
1 'polypeptide(L)'
;MKEFVASAIQFEVEPMKVERNLEVAYRWISRCVKETGASLIVLPESFTTGFTPTGSASELWDAVDEIPGRLTNEGLKWASNLGVYICFPTYERGRGRGIIYNSAAVLGPEGILGVYRKTHPFPTERLAAGGWTTPGVDPLVVSTPIADVGVVICYDGDFPELARVTALKGAEVVCRPSAFLRTYDQWELTNRARAYDNHVYWIASNLVGKDASGANFFGSSMIVHPSGTKIVQASGCEEYIAARLNDDPIKKIVPGSSREQIFDHIEDRNLDSYRDILTEGKSVFEPSKRIPYGRR
;
A
#
# COMPACT_ATOMS: atom_id res chain seq x y z
N MET A 1 -4.49 -17.59 -7.67
CA MET A 1 -5.63 -16.62 -7.58
C MET A 1 -6.78 -17.02 -8.49
N LYS A 2 -7.97 -16.43 -8.33
CA LYS A 2 -9.05 -16.47 -9.33
C LYS A 2 -9.01 -15.25 -10.23
N GLU A 3 -9.77 -15.23 -11.33
CA GLU A 3 -9.99 -13.99 -12.08
C GLU A 3 -10.97 -13.09 -11.31
N PHE A 4 -10.63 -11.81 -11.11
CA PHE A 4 -11.48 -10.84 -10.44
C PHE A 4 -11.15 -9.40 -10.87
N VAL A 5 -11.97 -8.44 -10.47
CA VAL A 5 -11.71 -7.01 -10.70
C VAL A 5 -11.11 -6.39 -9.43
N ALA A 6 -9.95 -5.74 -9.58
CA ALA A 6 -9.33 -4.94 -8.54
C ALA A 6 -9.44 -3.44 -8.85
N SER A 7 -9.44 -2.62 -7.80
CA SER A 7 -9.53 -1.16 -7.93
C SER A 7 -8.57 -0.44 -6.99
N ALA A 8 -8.02 0.68 -7.46
CA ALA A 8 -7.38 1.69 -6.65
C ALA A 8 -8.23 2.97 -6.67
N ILE A 9 -8.48 3.54 -5.51
CA ILE A 9 -9.27 4.77 -5.35
C ILE A 9 -8.36 5.87 -4.87
N GLN A 10 -8.47 7.06 -5.45
CA GLN A 10 -7.76 8.27 -5.03
C GLN A 10 -8.74 9.42 -4.80
N PHE A 11 -8.57 10.11 -3.69
CA PHE A 11 -9.40 11.27 -3.31
C PHE A 11 -8.63 12.19 -2.37
N GLU A 12 -9.09 13.42 -2.27
CA GLU A 12 -8.55 14.40 -1.34
C GLU A 12 -9.01 14.11 0.08
N VAL A 13 -8.09 14.23 1.03
CA VAL A 13 -8.33 13.96 2.44
C VAL A 13 -8.25 15.26 3.22
N GLU A 14 -9.30 15.57 3.98
CA GLU A 14 -9.30 16.70 4.91
C GLU A 14 -8.54 16.31 6.19
N PRO A 15 -7.43 17.02 6.54
CA PRO A 15 -6.63 16.68 7.71
C PRO A 15 -7.45 16.64 8.99
N MET A 16 -7.37 15.56 9.75
CA MET A 16 -8.05 15.29 11.03
C MET A 16 -9.60 15.29 10.97
N LYS A 17 -10.21 15.36 9.79
CA LYS A 17 -11.67 15.28 9.63
C LYS A 17 -12.12 13.83 9.40
N VAL A 18 -11.87 12.99 10.39
CA VAL A 18 -12.04 11.52 10.30
C VAL A 18 -13.42 11.13 9.77
N GLU A 19 -14.52 11.62 10.35
CA GLU A 19 -15.87 11.25 9.93
C GLU A 19 -16.13 11.63 8.46
N ARG A 20 -15.70 12.84 8.09
CA ARG A 20 -15.83 13.32 6.70
C ARG A 20 -15.05 12.44 5.73
N ASN A 21 -13.84 12.07 6.09
CA ASN A 21 -12.98 11.23 5.26
C ASN A 21 -13.56 9.81 5.11
N LEU A 22 -14.15 9.25 6.16
CA LEU A 22 -14.88 7.99 6.11
C LEU A 22 -16.09 8.05 5.16
N GLU A 23 -16.89 9.11 5.23
CA GLU A 23 -18.03 9.32 4.32
C GLU A 23 -17.59 9.41 2.85
N VAL A 24 -16.51 10.16 2.58
CA VAL A 24 -15.96 10.31 1.23
C VAL A 24 -15.47 8.96 0.71
N ALA A 25 -14.70 8.22 1.53
CA ALA A 25 -14.18 6.90 1.17
C ALA A 25 -15.33 5.93 0.84
N TYR A 26 -16.35 5.84 1.71
CA TYR A 26 -17.49 4.95 1.47
C TYR A 26 -18.25 5.27 0.17
N ARG A 27 -18.44 6.55 -0.12
CA ARG A 27 -19.08 7.00 -1.37
C ARG A 27 -18.28 6.54 -2.59
N TRP A 28 -16.97 6.71 -2.58
CA TRP A 28 -16.10 6.26 -3.68
C TRP A 28 -16.08 4.74 -3.81
N ILE A 29 -15.97 4.00 -2.70
CA ILE A 29 -16.01 2.52 -2.70
C ILE A 29 -17.34 2.03 -3.29
N SER A 30 -18.46 2.53 -2.76
CA SER A 30 -19.80 2.09 -3.18
C SER A 30 -20.04 2.35 -4.66
N ARG A 31 -19.61 3.52 -5.15
CA ARG A 31 -19.69 3.87 -6.56
C ARG A 31 -18.82 2.95 -7.42
N CYS A 32 -17.57 2.75 -7.03
CA CYS A 32 -16.62 1.87 -7.74
C CYS A 32 -17.16 0.45 -7.84
N VAL A 33 -17.59 -0.15 -6.73
CA VAL A 33 -18.14 -1.51 -6.71
C VAL A 33 -19.37 -1.62 -7.61
N LYS A 34 -20.30 -0.66 -7.53
CA LYS A 34 -21.50 -0.64 -8.35
C LYS A 34 -21.20 -0.56 -9.85
N GLU A 35 -20.23 0.25 -10.24
CA GLU A 35 -19.93 0.53 -11.66
C GLU A 35 -19.00 -0.52 -12.28
N THR A 36 -18.13 -1.18 -11.49
CA THR A 36 -17.06 -2.05 -12.01
C THR A 36 -17.15 -3.51 -11.58
N GLY A 37 -17.90 -3.80 -10.52
CA GLY A 37 -17.91 -5.13 -9.88
C GLY A 37 -16.59 -5.47 -9.18
N ALA A 38 -15.83 -4.47 -8.75
CA ALA A 38 -14.55 -4.68 -8.07
C ALA A 38 -14.72 -5.49 -6.79
N SER A 39 -13.86 -6.49 -6.60
CA SER A 39 -13.84 -7.38 -5.43
C SER A 39 -12.69 -7.07 -4.46
N LEU A 40 -11.64 -6.37 -4.91
CA LEU A 40 -10.55 -5.86 -4.08
C LEU A 40 -10.41 -4.36 -4.29
N ILE A 41 -10.47 -3.62 -3.19
CA ILE A 41 -10.38 -2.15 -3.17
C ILE A 41 -9.14 -1.73 -2.40
N VAL A 42 -8.33 -0.85 -2.96
CA VAL A 42 -7.17 -0.24 -2.29
C VAL A 42 -7.42 1.25 -2.11
N LEU A 43 -7.41 1.70 -0.85
CA LEU A 43 -7.56 3.11 -0.48
C LEU A 43 -6.19 3.79 -0.33
N PRO A 44 -6.09 5.13 -0.41
CA PRO A 44 -4.84 5.84 -0.23
C PRO A 44 -4.38 5.87 1.23
N GLU A 45 -3.08 5.99 1.46
CA GLU A 45 -2.43 5.97 2.78
C GLU A 45 -3.05 6.97 3.75
N SER A 46 -3.28 6.52 4.99
CA SER A 46 -3.75 7.35 6.11
C SER A 46 -5.00 8.19 5.79
N PHE A 47 -5.87 7.68 4.91
CA PHE A 47 -7.03 8.45 4.44
C PHE A 47 -7.96 8.91 5.57
N THR A 48 -7.92 8.30 6.74
CA THR A 48 -8.78 8.67 7.87
C THR A 48 -8.40 10.02 8.47
N THR A 49 -7.12 10.33 8.59
CA THR A 49 -6.59 11.54 9.25
C THR A 49 -5.77 12.45 8.34
N GLY A 50 -5.42 11.97 7.14
CA GLY A 50 -4.39 12.55 6.30
C GLY A 50 -2.99 12.09 6.71
N PHE A 51 -2.05 12.16 5.76
CA PHE A 51 -0.66 11.71 5.94
C PHE A 51 0.12 12.65 6.86
N THR A 52 -0.13 13.97 6.75
CA THR A 52 0.45 14.97 7.65
C THR A 52 -0.71 15.55 8.47
N PRO A 53 -1.13 14.84 9.53
CA PRO A 53 -2.21 15.32 10.37
C PRO A 53 -1.81 16.66 11.02
N THR A 54 -2.76 17.55 11.13
CA THR A 54 -2.59 18.81 11.86
C THR A 54 -2.64 18.56 13.36
N GLY A 55 -1.87 19.35 14.10
CA GLY A 55 -1.87 19.27 15.56
C GLY A 55 -0.72 18.45 16.14
N SER A 56 -0.88 18.07 17.38
CA SER A 56 0.12 17.34 18.17
C SER A 56 -0.03 15.83 17.99
N ALA A 57 1.02 15.08 18.37
CA ALA A 57 0.94 13.62 18.46
C ALA A 57 -0.17 13.13 19.40
N SER A 58 -0.54 13.93 20.41
CA SER A 58 -1.65 13.63 21.32
C SER A 58 -3.00 13.73 20.60
N GLU A 59 -3.20 14.75 19.80
CA GLU A 59 -4.44 14.92 19.03
C GLU A 59 -4.59 13.79 17.98
N LEU A 60 -3.50 13.39 17.32
CA LEU A 60 -3.52 12.22 16.46
C LEU A 60 -3.85 10.94 17.24
N TRP A 61 -3.26 10.76 18.43
CA TRP A 61 -3.55 9.64 19.31
C TRP A 61 -5.03 9.53 19.67
N ASP A 62 -5.66 10.66 19.93
CA ASP A 62 -7.08 10.71 20.29
C ASP A 62 -8.02 10.49 19.09
N ALA A 63 -7.57 10.83 17.87
CA ALA A 63 -8.32 10.68 16.63
C ALA A 63 -8.32 9.27 16.07
N VAL A 64 -7.37 8.42 16.47
CA VAL A 64 -7.19 7.05 15.95
C VAL A 64 -7.44 5.99 17.01
N ASP A 65 -7.73 4.77 16.56
CA ASP A 65 -8.02 3.63 17.43
C ASP A 65 -6.92 2.57 17.36
N GLU A 66 -6.99 1.59 18.27
CA GLU A 66 -6.35 0.29 18.08
C GLU A 66 -7.04 -0.45 16.92
N ILE A 67 -6.37 -1.46 16.36
CA ILE A 67 -6.99 -2.39 15.41
C ILE A 67 -7.13 -3.76 16.09
N PRO A 68 -8.37 -4.30 16.25
CA PRO A 68 -9.66 -3.75 15.84
C PRO A 68 -10.11 -2.53 16.67
N GLY A 69 -10.84 -1.62 16.05
CA GLY A 69 -11.39 -0.43 16.67
C GLY A 69 -12.50 0.20 15.84
N ARG A 70 -12.97 1.38 16.24
CA ARG A 70 -14.11 2.08 15.59
C ARG A 70 -13.89 2.25 14.08
N LEU A 71 -12.70 2.71 13.67
CA LEU A 71 -12.39 2.96 12.26
C LEU A 71 -12.44 1.70 11.41
N THR A 72 -11.79 0.63 11.87
CA THR A 72 -11.82 -0.66 11.15
C THR A 72 -13.18 -1.32 11.20
N ASN A 73 -13.99 -1.11 12.25
CA ASN A 73 -15.36 -1.61 12.33
C ASN A 73 -16.27 -0.94 11.27
N GLU A 74 -16.07 0.35 10.97
CA GLU A 74 -16.77 0.98 9.84
C GLU A 74 -16.34 0.34 8.50
N GLY A 75 -15.04 0.14 8.29
CA GLY A 75 -14.54 -0.57 7.10
C GLY A 75 -15.09 -2.00 6.97
N LEU A 76 -15.24 -2.73 8.07
CA LEU A 76 -15.84 -4.07 8.09
C LEU A 76 -17.32 -4.05 7.67
N LYS A 77 -18.10 -3.05 8.10
CA LYS A 77 -19.48 -2.88 7.63
C LYS A 77 -19.50 -2.67 6.11
N TRP A 78 -18.58 -1.87 5.57
CA TRP A 78 -18.47 -1.65 4.12
C TRP A 78 -18.13 -2.95 3.38
N ALA A 79 -17.10 -3.66 3.85
CA ALA A 79 -16.68 -4.94 3.27
C ALA A 79 -17.82 -5.97 3.25
N SER A 80 -18.53 -6.10 4.37
CA SER A 80 -19.67 -7.01 4.51
C SER A 80 -20.86 -6.61 3.63
N ASN A 81 -21.25 -5.32 3.65
CA ASN A 81 -22.41 -4.84 2.90
C ASN A 81 -22.22 -4.91 1.39
N LEU A 82 -20.99 -4.73 0.91
CA LEU A 82 -20.65 -4.72 -0.51
C LEU A 82 -20.08 -6.05 -1.01
N GLY A 83 -19.76 -6.98 -0.10
CA GLY A 83 -19.18 -8.28 -0.44
C GLY A 83 -17.76 -8.17 -1.04
N VAL A 84 -16.93 -7.25 -0.53
CA VAL A 84 -15.61 -6.93 -1.09
C VAL A 84 -14.48 -7.03 -0.05
N TYR A 85 -13.25 -7.15 -0.54
CA TYR A 85 -12.04 -7.00 0.26
C TYR A 85 -11.52 -5.57 0.15
N ILE A 86 -11.09 -5.00 1.28
CA ILE A 86 -10.62 -3.61 1.36
C ILE A 86 -9.24 -3.58 2.02
N CYS A 87 -8.24 -3.07 1.32
CA CYS A 87 -7.01 -2.60 1.95
C CYS A 87 -7.30 -1.23 2.56
N PHE A 88 -7.43 -1.19 3.90
CA PHE A 88 -7.89 -0.06 4.71
C PHE A 88 -6.72 0.54 5.49
N PRO A 89 -6.03 1.56 4.94
CA PRO A 89 -4.89 2.19 5.61
C PRO A 89 -5.34 3.30 6.58
N THR A 90 -4.77 3.28 7.78
CA THR A 90 -5.03 4.28 8.82
C THR A 90 -3.85 4.36 9.78
N TYR A 91 -3.70 5.45 10.53
CA TYR A 91 -2.87 5.40 11.72
C TYR A 91 -3.54 4.54 12.78
N GLU A 92 -2.74 3.75 13.49
CA GLU A 92 -3.15 2.81 14.53
C GLU A 92 -2.55 3.22 15.86
N ARG A 93 -3.38 3.26 16.90
CA ARG A 93 -2.94 3.41 18.28
C ARG A 93 -2.32 2.10 18.78
N GLY A 94 -1.07 2.15 19.22
CA GLY A 94 -0.43 1.01 19.87
C GLY A 94 -0.84 0.88 21.34
N ARG A 95 -0.53 -0.25 21.96
CA ARG A 95 -0.88 -0.51 23.37
C ARG A 95 -0.18 0.41 24.37
N GLY A 96 0.97 0.95 24.04
CA GLY A 96 1.71 1.90 24.88
C GLY A 96 1.34 3.34 24.53
N ARG A 97 1.19 4.22 25.56
CA ARG A 97 0.89 5.64 25.34
C ARG A 97 1.96 6.28 24.44
N GLY A 98 1.52 6.98 23.39
CA GLY A 98 2.40 7.64 22.42
C GLY A 98 2.94 6.71 21.32
N ILE A 99 2.59 5.42 21.30
CA ILE A 99 2.96 4.52 20.22
C ILE A 99 1.88 4.60 19.13
N ILE A 100 2.25 5.11 17.97
CA ILE A 100 1.39 5.18 16.79
C ILE A 100 2.08 4.43 15.65
N TYR A 101 1.33 3.61 14.94
CA TYR A 101 1.77 2.94 13.73
C TYR A 101 1.05 3.53 12.51
N ASN A 102 1.72 3.56 11.37
CA ASN A 102 1.06 3.72 10.09
C ASN A 102 0.72 2.32 9.60
N SER A 103 -0.57 1.98 9.60
CA SER A 103 -1.05 0.62 9.42
C SER A 103 -2.01 0.50 8.25
N ALA A 104 -2.15 -0.71 7.71
CA ALA A 104 -3.19 -1.06 6.76
C ALA A 104 -3.79 -2.41 7.16
N ALA A 105 -5.10 -2.42 7.43
CA ALA A 105 -5.85 -3.63 7.65
C ALA A 105 -6.39 -4.18 6.33
N VAL A 106 -6.31 -5.48 6.13
CA VAL A 106 -7.05 -6.16 5.07
C VAL A 106 -8.37 -6.63 5.66
N LEU A 107 -9.44 -6.03 5.18
CA LEU A 107 -10.81 -6.27 5.65
C LEU A 107 -11.55 -7.10 4.61
N GLY A 108 -12.26 -8.11 5.04
CA GLY A 108 -13.16 -8.91 4.20
C GLY A 108 -14.55 -9.02 4.81
N PRO A 109 -15.53 -9.60 4.09
CA PRO A 109 -16.85 -9.88 4.64
C PRO A 109 -16.81 -10.76 5.93
N GLU A 110 -15.76 -11.58 6.05
CA GLU A 110 -15.52 -12.49 7.17
C GLU A 110 -14.82 -11.82 8.38
N GLY A 111 -14.30 -10.59 8.21
CA GLY A 111 -13.63 -9.87 9.30
C GLY A 111 -12.29 -9.24 8.91
N ILE A 112 -11.46 -8.96 9.91
CA ILE A 112 -10.08 -8.49 9.71
C ILE A 112 -9.20 -9.70 9.43
N LEU A 113 -8.63 -9.78 8.22
CA LEU A 113 -7.78 -10.89 7.78
C LEU A 113 -6.33 -10.72 8.23
N GLY A 114 -5.88 -9.48 8.37
CA GLY A 114 -4.54 -9.17 8.86
C GLY A 114 -4.32 -7.67 8.94
N VAL A 115 -3.26 -7.28 9.67
CA VAL A 115 -2.85 -5.88 9.86
C VAL A 115 -1.37 -5.76 9.56
N TYR A 116 -1.03 -4.94 8.59
CA TYR A 116 0.33 -4.56 8.26
C TYR A 116 0.67 -3.23 8.93
N ARG A 117 1.83 -3.13 9.55
CA ARG A 117 2.41 -1.90 10.09
C ARG A 117 3.60 -1.51 9.25
N LYS A 118 3.61 -0.30 8.71
CA LYS A 118 4.67 0.24 7.86
C LYS A 118 6.05 0.02 8.46
N THR A 119 6.91 -0.70 7.74
CA THR A 119 8.25 -1.07 8.23
C THR A 119 9.28 0.02 7.96
N HIS A 120 9.05 0.87 6.95
CA HIS A 120 9.92 1.98 6.58
C HIS A 120 9.18 3.32 6.66
N PRO A 121 9.03 3.92 7.87
CA PRO A 121 8.47 5.26 8.00
C PRO A 121 9.22 6.25 7.12
N PHE A 122 8.47 7.10 6.39
CA PHE A 122 9.07 8.16 5.59
C PHE A 122 9.87 9.12 6.50
N PRO A 123 10.91 9.79 6.01
CA PRO A 123 11.77 10.61 6.87
C PRO A 123 11.03 11.56 7.82
N THR A 124 9.95 12.20 7.37
CA THR A 124 9.15 13.12 8.20
C THR A 124 8.26 12.43 9.24
N GLU A 125 7.93 11.15 9.06
CA GLU A 125 7.15 10.37 10.02
C GLU A 125 8.00 9.85 11.19
N ARG A 126 9.33 9.85 11.06
CA ARG A 126 10.24 9.23 12.02
C ARG A 126 10.26 10.00 13.33
N LEU A 127 10.26 9.28 14.45
CA LEU A 127 10.39 9.87 15.79
C LEU A 127 11.62 10.78 15.92
N ALA A 128 12.75 10.38 15.31
CA ALA A 128 13.98 11.17 15.29
C ALA A 128 13.87 12.50 14.54
N ALA A 129 12.84 12.66 13.70
CA ALA A 129 12.53 13.90 12.97
C ALA A 129 11.42 14.71 13.61
N GLY A 130 10.97 14.33 14.82
CA GLY A 130 9.79 14.91 15.46
C GLY A 130 8.46 14.37 14.90
N GLY A 131 8.50 13.30 14.11
CA GLY A 131 7.33 12.57 13.67
C GLY A 131 6.77 11.66 14.77
N TRP A 132 5.79 10.83 14.40
CA TRP A 132 5.01 10.05 15.37
C TRP A 132 4.99 8.54 15.06
N THR A 133 5.53 8.10 13.92
CA THR A 133 5.36 6.71 13.48
C THR A 133 6.43 5.80 14.06
N THR A 134 5.97 4.79 14.78
CA THR A 134 6.78 3.63 15.20
C THR A 134 6.84 2.63 14.04
N PRO A 135 8.02 2.14 13.62
CA PRO A 135 8.11 1.16 12.55
C PRO A 135 7.54 -0.21 12.97
N GLY A 136 6.84 -0.86 12.04
CA GLY A 136 6.55 -2.29 12.09
C GLY A 136 7.78 -3.13 11.76
N VAL A 137 7.63 -4.46 11.85
CA VAL A 137 8.73 -5.41 11.58
C VAL A 137 8.29 -6.61 10.73
N ASP A 138 7.00 -6.87 10.62
CA ASP A 138 6.47 -8.09 10.01
C ASP A 138 5.83 -7.81 8.63
N PRO A 139 6.37 -8.39 7.54
CA PRO A 139 5.68 -8.40 6.25
C PRO A 139 4.39 -9.20 6.32
N LEU A 140 3.32 -8.69 5.71
CA LEU A 140 1.99 -9.29 5.70
C LEU A 140 1.63 -9.86 4.33
N VAL A 141 1.14 -11.10 4.33
CA VAL A 141 0.34 -11.70 3.25
C VAL A 141 -0.84 -12.40 3.89
N VAL A 142 -2.02 -12.19 3.35
CA VAL A 142 -3.27 -12.83 3.80
C VAL A 142 -3.90 -13.59 2.64
N SER A 143 -4.39 -14.78 2.92
CA SER A 143 -5.13 -15.57 1.92
C SER A 143 -6.60 -15.15 1.92
N THR A 144 -7.12 -14.93 0.74
CA THR A 144 -8.54 -14.64 0.48
C THR A 144 -9.09 -15.62 -0.54
N PRO A 145 -10.42 -15.77 -0.68
CA PRO A 145 -11.01 -16.59 -1.73
C PRO A 145 -10.68 -16.16 -3.17
N ILE A 146 -10.16 -14.94 -3.38
CA ILE A 146 -9.83 -14.40 -4.70
C ILE A 146 -8.33 -14.42 -5.01
N ALA A 147 -7.48 -14.16 -4.02
CA ALA A 147 -6.01 -14.14 -4.17
C ALA A 147 -5.29 -14.12 -2.82
N ASP A 148 -4.01 -14.43 -2.80
CA ASP A 148 -3.09 -14.14 -1.70
C ASP A 148 -2.62 -12.68 -1.81
N VAL A 149 -3.04 -11.84 -0.84
CA VAL A 149 -2.88 -10.39 -0.86
C VAL A 149 -1.77 -9.96 0.09
N GLY A 150 -0.72 -9.37 -0.47
CA GLY A 150 0.33 -8.68 0.28
C GLY A 150 0.05 -7.20 0.46
N VAL A 151 0.65 -6.60 1.48
CA VAL A 151 0.52 -5.16 1.74
C VAL A 151 1.89 -4.53 2.01
N VAL A 152 2.13 -3.39 1.37
CA VAL A 152 3.24 -2.47 1.66
C VAL A 152 2.69 -1.05 1.63
N ILE A 153 3.24 -0.12 2.42
CA ILE A 153 2.72 1.25 2.49
C ILE A 153 3.74 2.23 1.92
N CYS A 154 3.36 2.95 0.86
CA CYS A 154 4.04 4.12 0.30
C CYS A 154 5.57 3.95 0.15
N TYR A 155 6.34 4.51 1.10
CA TYR A 155 7.81 4.47 1.10
C TYR A 155 8.39 3.06 1.16
N ASP A 156 7.65 2.09 1.70
CA ASP A 156 8.03 0.67 1.67
C ASP A 156 8.30 0.16 0.25
N GLY A 157 7.58 0.69 -0.75
CA GLY A 157 7.76 0.33 -2.16
C GLY A 157 9.11 0.75 -2.76
N ASP A 158 9.89 1.59 -2.09
CA ASP A 158 11.24 1.94 -2.51
C ASP A 158 12.25 0.82 -2.19
N PHE A 159 11.90 -0.09 -1.28
CA PHE A 159 12.76 -1.17 -0.81
C PHE A 159 12.45 -2.47 -1.54
N PRO A 160 13.30 -2.88 -2.50
CA PRO A 160 13.10 -4.11 -3.26
C PRO A 160 13.06 -5.36 -2.37
N GLU A 161 13.78 -5.35 -1.27
CA GLU A 161 13.85 -6.46 -0.32
C GLU A 161 12.49 -6.76 0.32
N LEU A 162 11.75 -5.72 0.72
CA LEU A 162 10.44 -5.91 1.34
C LEU A 162 9.42 -6.46 0.33
N ALA A 163 9.42 -5.92 -0.90
CA ALA A 163 8.56 -6.43 -1.97
C ALA A 163 8.90 -7.90 -2.28
N ARG A 164 10.20 -8.24 -2.31
CA ARG A 164 10.67 -9.62 -2.50
C ARG A 164 10.20 -10.55 -1.38
N VAL A 165 10.36 -10.14 -0.13
CA VAL A 165 9.90 -10.94 1.02
C VAL A 165 8.38 -11.14 0.96
N THR A 166 7.63 -10.13 0.57
CA THR A 166 6.16 -10.22 0.42
C THR A 166 5.78 -11.25 -0.66
N ALA A 167 6.46 -11.23 -1.81
CA ALA A 167 6.26 -12.23 -2.87
C ALA A 167 6.66 -13.65 -2.41
N LEU A 168 7.79 -13.79 -1.70
CA LEU A 168 8.25 -15.08 -1.17
C LEU A 168 7.30 -15.66 -0.11
N LYS A 169 6.48 -14.83 0.54
CA LYS A 169 5.41 -15.27 1.44
C LYS A 169 4.14 -15.71 0.66
N GLY A 170 4.19 -15.68 -0.67
CA GLY A 170 3.11 -16.17 -1.54
C GLY A 170 2.16 -15.10 -2.06
N ALA A 171 2.46 -13.80 -1.90
CA ALA A 171 1.60 -12.77 -2.47
C ALA A 171 1.48 -12.90 -3.99
N GLU A 172 0.25 -12.95 -4.50
CA GLU A 172 -0.09 -12.87 -5.92
C GLU A 172 -0.42 -11.44 -6.33
N VAL A 173 -0.98 -10.67 -5.38
CA VAL A 173 -1.35 -9.27 -5.52
C VAL A 173 -0.78 -8.48 -4.34
N VAL A 174 -0.13 -7.35 -4.61
CA VAL A 174 0.38 -6.46 -3.57
C VAL A 174 -0.36 -5.12 -3.63
N CYS A 175 -0.97 -4.74 -2.52
CA CYS A 175 -1.59 -3.43 -2.31
C CYS A 175 -0.56 -2.44 -1.76
N ARG A 176 -0.47 -1.27 -2.40
CA ARG A 176 0.40 -0.16 -1.97
C ARG A 176 -0.41 1.12 -1.74
N PRO A 177 -1.11 1.26 -0.59
CA PRO A 177 -1.63 2.55 -0.17
C PRO A 177 -0.50 3.57 -0.07
N SER A 178 -0.72 4.80 -0.56
CA SER A 178 0.33 5.82 -0.63
C SER A 178 -0.20 7.23 -0.43
N ALA A 179 0.67 8.06 0.16
CA ALA A 179 0.63 9.51 0.15
C ALA A 179 1.94 10.00 -0.48
N PHE A 180 2.13 9.66 -1.76
CA PHE A 180 3.38 9.86 -2.45
C PHE A 180 3.45 11.28 -3.04
N LEU A 181 4.43 12.04 -2.61
CA LEU A 181 4.58 13.47 -2.90
C LEU A 181 5.87 13.83 -3.66
N ARG A 182 6.72 12.85 -3.94
CA ARG A 182 7.97 13.05 -4.68
C ARG A 182 7.72 13.22 -6.18
N THR A 183 8.58 12.69 -7.06
CA THR A 183 8.40 12.81 -8.51
C THR A 183 7.58 11.68 -9.10
N TYR A 184 6.86 11.96 -10.19
CA TYR A 184 6.13 10.95 -10.94
C TYR A 184 7.05 9.82 -11.45
N ASP A 185 8.26 10.14 -11.90
CA ASP A 185 9.21 9.14 -12.41
C ASP A 185 9.58 8.10 -11.33
N GLN A 186 9.79 8.55 -10.09
CA GLN A 186 10.06 7.64 -8.96
C GLN A 186 8.83 6.79 -8.61
N TRP A 187 7.63 7.38 -8.70
CA TRP A 187 6.37 6.68 -8.48
C TRP A 187 6.16 5.59 -9.52
N GLU A 188 6.27 5.91 -10.81
CA GLU A 188 6.11 4.95 -11.88
C GLU A 188 7.18 3.87 -11.83
N LEU A 189 8.45 4.25 -11.67
CA LEU A 189 9.58 3.33 -11.61
C LEU A 189 9.40 2.29 -10.50
N THR A 190 9.14 2.73 -9.28
CA THR A 190 9.06 1.82 -8.13
C THR A 190 7.86 0.89 -8.21
N ASN A 191 6.70 1.35 -8.68
CA ASN A 191 5.53 0.48 -8.82
C ASN A 191 5.72 -0.57 -9.91
N ARG A 192 6.24 -0.18 -11.07
CA ARG A 192 6.48 -1.10 -12.20
C ARG A 192 7.60 -2.11 -11.92
N ALA A 193 8.69 -1.64 -11.32
CA ALA A 193 9.80 -2.51 -10.98
C ALA A 193 9.37 -3.57 -9.95
N ARG A 194 8.62 -3.19 -8.90
CA ARG A 194 8.19 -4.18 -7.87
C ARG A 194 7.22 -5.22 -8.42
N ALA A 195 6.35 -4.85 -9.36
CA ALA A 195 5.51 -5.81 -10.06
C ALA A 195 6.35 -6.81 -10.89
N TYR A 196 7.28 -6.28 -11.68
CA TYR A 196 8.13 -7.06 -12.59
C TYR A 196 9.12 -7.95 -11.84
N ASP A 197 9.86 -7.39 -10.89
CA ASP A 197 10.89 -8.12 -10.12
C ASP A 197 10.32 -9.35 -9.40
N ASN A 198 9.03 -9.29 -9.02
CA ASN A 198 8.40 -10.26 -8.13
C ASN A 198 7.28 -11.06 -8.79
N HIS A 199 6.97 -10.83 -10.05
CA HIS A 199 5.87 -11.46 -10.79
C HIS A 199 4.51 -11.39 -10.07
N VAL A 200 4.22 -10.24 -9.45
CA VAL A 200 2.97 -9.98 -8.74
C VAL A 200 2.18 -8.85 -9.41
N TYR A 201 0.86 -8.90 -9.31
CA TYR A 201 0.07 -7.70 -9.57
C TYR A 201 0.36 -6.65 -8.50
N TRP A 202 0.47 -5.39 -8.92
CA TRP A 202 0.77 -4.28 -8.02
C TRP A 202 -0.30 -3.21 -8.14
N ILE A 203 -1.03 -2.96 -7.04
CA ILE A 203 -2.12 -2.00 -6.99
C ILE A 203 -1.69 -0.85 -6.10
N ALA A 204 -1.34 0.27 -6.71
CA ALA A 204 -0.88 1.47 -6.00
C ALA A 204 -1.96 2.54 -6.00
N SER A 205 -2.47 2.86 -4.82
CA SER A 205 -3.42 3.96 -4.59
C SER A 205 -2.69 5.14 -3.97
N ASN A 206 -2.77 6.32 -4.58
CA ASN A 206 -2.15 7.54 -4.08
C ASN A 206 -3.19 8.59 -3.68
N LEU A 207 -2.84 9.50 -2.78
CA LEU A 207 -3.64 10.68 -2.48
C LEU A 207 -3.64 11.67 -3.66
N VAL A 208 -4.65 12.52 -3.71
CA VAL A 208 -4.69 13.74 -4.53
C VAL A 208 -4.91 14.95 -3.62
N GLY A 209 -4.64 16.14 -4.14
CA GLY A 209 -4.87 17.39 -3.43
C GLY A 209 -3.70 17.82 -2.56
N LYS A 210 -3.95 18.68 -1.60
CA LYS A 210 -2.94 19.25 -0.70
C LYS A 210 -3.24 18.92 0.74
N ASP A 211 -2.20 18.58 1.49
CA ASP A 211 -2.32 18.47 2.93
C ASP A 211 -2.08 19.81 3.66
N ALA A 212 -2.22 19.79 4.98
CA ALA A 212 -2.03 20.97 5.82
C ALA A 212 -0.58 21.51 5.83
N SER A 213 0.42 20.72 5.43
CA SER A 213 1.81 21.16 5.30
C SER A 213 2.08 21.87 3.97
N GLY A 214 1.10 21.88 3.05
CA GLY A 214 1.23 22.37 1.68
C GLY A 214 1.87 21.36 0.73
N ALA A 215 2.10 20.12 1.17
CA ALA A 215 2.53 19.03 0.29
C ALA A 215 1.43 18.74 -0.73
N ASN A 216 1.81 18.57 -1.99
CA ASN A 216 0.89 18.28 -3.08
C ASN A 216 1.01 16.81 -3.49
N PHE A 217 -0.09 16.08 -3.38
CA PHE A 217 -0.23 14.72 -3.85
C PHE A 217 -0.82 14.71 -5.25
N PHE A 218 -0.16 14.07 -6.18
CA PHE A 218 -0.47 14.17 -7.60
C PHE A 218 -1.37 13.05 -8.13
N GLY A 219 -1.88 12.16 -7.27
CA GLY A 219 -2.67 11.01 -7.71
C GLY A 219 -1.86 10.03 -8.53
N SER A 220 -2.27 9.80 -9.77
CA SER A 220 -1.66 8.84 -10.68
C SER A 220 -1.61 7.42 -10.12
N SER A 221 -2.64 7.04 -9.35
CA SER A 221 -2.83 5.65 -8.91
C SER A 221 -2.74 4.70 -10.09
N MET A 222 -2.20 3.51 -9.89
CA MET A 222 -2.02 2.57 -11.01
C MET A 222 -2.21 1.12 -10.61
N ILE A 223 -2.61 0.30 -11.59
CA ILE A 223 -2.61 -1.15 -11.51
C ILE A 223 -1.59 -1.65 -12.52
N VAL A 224 -0.61 -2.41 -12.03
CA VAL A 224 0.52 -2.90 -12.82
C VAL A 224 0.46 -4.42 -12.91
N HIS A 225 0.64 -4.92 -14.12
CA HIS A 225 0.73 -6.34 -14.44
C HIS A 225 2.08 -6.93 -13.97
N PRO A 226 2.19 -8.23 -13.65
CA PRO A 226 3.45 -8.89 -13.31
C PRO A 226 4.60 -8.72 -14.33
N SER A 227 4.30 -8.36 -15.57
CA SER A 227 5.30 -7.98 -16.58
C SER A 227 5.85 -6.56 -16.44
N GLY A 228 5.44 -5.80 -15.42
CA GLY A 228 5.79 -4.38 -15.27
C GLY A 228 5.00 -3.44 -16.18
N THR A 229 4.01 -3.93 -16.95
CA THR A 229 3.16 -3.11 -17.81
C THR A 229 2.04 -2.47 -17.00
N LYS A 230 1.82 -1.18 -17.16
CA LYS A 230 0.64 -0.51 -16.57
C LYS A 230 -0.62 -1.01 -17.28
N ILE A 231 -1.56 -1.60 -16.55
CA ILE A 231 -2.86 -1.98 -17.08
C ILE A 231 -3.75 -0.75 -17.19
N VAL A 232 -3.77 0.05 -16.12
CA VAL A 232 -4.54 1.30 -16.03
C VAL A 232 -3.85 2.26 -15.08
N GLN A 233 -4.00 3.54 -15.34
CA GLN A 233 -3.49 4.63 -14.50
C GLN A 233 -4.52 5.74 -14.40
N ALA A 234 -4.68 6.27 -13.20
CA ALA A 234 -5.50 7.43 -12.91
C ALA A 234 -4.82 8.75 -13.34
N SER A 235 -5.60 9.80 -13.43
CA SER A 235 -5.14 11.18 -13.61
C SER A 235 -4.65 11.81 -12.29
N GLY A 236 -4.62 13.14 -12.22
CA GLY A 236 -4.34 13.88 -10.98
C GLY A 236 -5.59 14.36 -10.22
N CYS A 237 -6.78 13.82 -10.55
CA CYS A 237 -8.05 14.20 -9.95
C CYS A 237 -8.59 13.10 -9.03
N GLU A 238 -9.65 13.41 -8.27
CA GLU A 238 -10.38 12.39 -7.53
C GLU A 238 -11.08 11.42 -8.49
N GLU A 239 -10.74 10.15 -8.39
CA GLU A 239 -11.32 9.10 -9.21
C GLU A 239 -11.00 7.71 -8.66
N TYR A 240 -11.55 6.68 -9.26
CA TYR A 240 -11.07 5.31 -9.13
C TYR A 240 -10.67 4.77 -10.49
N ILE A 241 -9.76 3.82 -10.47
CA ILE A 241 -9.42 2.97 -11.60
C ILE A 241 -9.71 1.52 -11.24
N ALA A 242 -10.08 0.71 -12.24
CA ALA A 242 -10.32 -0.70 -12.04
C ALA A 242 -9.77 -1.51 -13.20
N ALA A 243 -9.32 -2.72 -12.91
CA ALA A 243 -8.83 -3.66 -13.91
C ALA A 243 -9.20 -5.10 -13.55
N ARG A 244 -9.48 -5.90 -14.56
CA ARG A 244 -9.62 -7.36 -14.42
C ARG A 244 -8.24 -7.98 -14.36
N LEU A 245 -7.97 -8.71 -13.27
CA LEU A 245 -6.74 -9.45 -13.06
C LEU A 245 -6.94 -10.91 -13.49
N ASN A 246 -5.95 -11.45 -14.18
CA ASN A 246 -6.00 -12.82 -14.68
C ASN A 246 -5.54 -13.82 -13.62
N ASP A 247 -6.04 -15.03 -13.69
CA ASP A 247 -5.71 -16.14 -12.80
C ASP A 247 -4.32 -16.74 -13.04
N ASP A 248 -3.75 -16.55 -14.23
CA ASP A 248 -2.42 -17.03 -14.60
C ASP A 248 -1.66 -15.98 -15.43
N PRO A 249 -1.14 -14.93 -14.78
CA PRO A 249 -0.43 -13.86 -15.48
C PRO A 249 0.91 -14.31 -16.07
N ILE A 250 1.57 -15.33 -15.47
CA ILE A 250 2.91 -15.78 -15.90
C ILE A 250 2.87 -16.37 -17.30
N LYS A 251 1.85 -17.15 -17.64
CA LYS A 251 1.66 -17.67 -19.00
C LYS A 251 1.55 -16.60 -20.08
N LYS A 252 1.17 -15.37 -19.70
CA LYS A 252 1.03 -14.23 -20.61
C LYS A 252 2.30 -13.38 -20.70
N ILE A 253 3.31 -13.65 -19.87
CA ILE A 253 4.60 -12.94 -19.87
C ILE A 253 5.59 -13.54 -20.87
N VAL A 254 5.33 -14.77 -21.32
CA VAL A 254 6.22 -15.47 -22.25
C VAL A 254 6.23 -14.76 -23.60
N PRO A 255 7.39 -14.24 -24.07
CA PRO A 255 7.48 -13.65 -25.40
C PRO A 255 7.24 -14.73 -26.46
N GLY A 256 6.52 -14.40 -27.52
CA GLY A 256 6.20 -15.29 -28.63
C GLY A 256 7.43 -15.73 -29.43
N SER A 257 8.29 -16.53 -28.82
CA SER A 257 9.37 -17.24 -29.49
C SER A 257 8.89 -18.64 -29.88
N SER A 258 9.54 -19.26 -30.87
CA SER A 258 9.27 -20.63 -31.29
C SER A 258 9.53 -21.69 -30.22
N ARG A 259 10.03 -21.29 -29.07
CA ARG A 259 10.20 -22.10 -27.84
C ARG A 259 9.72 -21.28 -26.66
N GLU A 260 8.81 -21.84 -25.88
CA GLU A 260 8.39 -21.24 -24.61
C GLU A 260 9.60 -21.06 -23.69
N GLN A 261 9.89 -19.84 -23.31
CA GLN A 261 10.89 -19.51 -22.30
C GLN A 261 10.12 -18.88 -21.13
N ILE A 262 10.10 -19.57 -20.01
CA ILE A 262 9.52 -19.09 -18.76
C ILE A 262 10.63 -18.41 -17.97
N PHE A 263 10.43 -17.14 -17.62
CA PHE A 263 11.29 -16.43 -16.67
C PHE A 263 10.61 -16.48 -15.31
N ASP A 264 11.30 -16.99 -14.31
CA ASP A 264 10.80 -16.97 -12.94
C ASP A 264 11.80 -16.28 -12.02
N HIS A 265 11.59 -14.98 -11.77
CA HIS A 265 12.45 -14.19 -10.90
C HIS A 265 12.42 -14.63 -9.43
N ILE A 266 11.56 -15.57 -9.07
CA ILE A 266 11.52 -16.16 -7.72
C ILE A 266 12.34 -17.44 -7.68
N GLU A 267 12.13 -18.37 -8.63
CA GLU A 267 12.79 -19.68 -8.65
C GLU A 267 14.22 -19.59 -9.23
N ASP A 268 14.47 -18.71 -10.20
CA ASP A 268 15.77 -18.55 -10.86
C ASP A 268 16.83 -17.84 -9.99
N ARG A 269 16.53 -17.51 -8.73
CA ARG A 269 17.47 -16.82 -7.84
C ARG A 269 18.64 -17.71 -7.44
N ASN A 270 19.86 -17.16 -7.58
CA ASN A 270 21.06 -17.77 -6.98
C ASN A 270 21.23 -17.27 -5.54
N LEU A 271 20.72 -18.03 -4.57
CA LEU A 271 20.71 -17.65 -3.16
C LEU A 271 22.12 -17.45 -2.57
N ASP A 272 23.13 -18.13 -3.11
CA ASP A 272 24.51 -17.98 -2.65
C ASP A 272 25.08 -16.58 -2.90
N SER A 273 24.54 -15.86 -3.90
CA SER A 273 24.97 -14.50 -4.24
C SER A 273 24.33 -13.41 -3.34
N TYR A 274 23.37 -13.77 -2.46
CA TYR A 274 22.60 -12.80 -1.66
C TYR A 274 22.98 -12.75 -0.18
N ARG A 275 24.13 -13.31 0.19
CA ARG A 275 24.55 -13.43 1.61
C ARG A 275 24.65 -12.09 2.32
N ASP A 276 25.01 -11.05 1.59
CA ASP A 276 25.23 -9.71 2.16
C ASP A 276 23.96 -8.84 2.27
N ILE A 277 22.80 -9.34 1.78
CA ILE A 277 21.56 -8.54 1.78
C ILE A 277 21.07 -8.19 3.20
N LEU A 278 21.44 -8.99 4.20
CA LEU A 278 21.08 -8.77 5.60
C LEU A 278 22.16 -8.02 6.38
N THR A 279 23.26 -7.64 5.74
CA THR A 279 24.33 -6.88 6.37
C THR A 279 24.02 -5.37 6.40
N GLU A 280 24.58 -4.67 7.38
CA GLU A 280 24.46 -3.22 7.41
C GLU A 280 25.29 -2.58 6.29
N GLY A 281 24.65 -1.81 5.42
CA GLY A 281 25.30 -1.06 4.36
C GLY A 281 25.48 0.41 4.71
N LYS A 282 26.54 1.02 4.19
CA LYS A 282 26.70 2.48 4.17
C LYS A 282 26.44 2.97 2.75
N SER A 283 25.67 4.05 2.63
CA SER A 283 25.52 4.74 1.36
C SER A 283 26.85 5.38 0.94
N VAL A 284 27.19 5.26 -0.34
CA VAL A 284 28.31 6.03 -0.93
C VAL A 284 27.99 7.52 -1.07
N PHE A 285 26.71 7.86 -0.99
CA PHE A 285 26.21 9.23 -1.00
C PHE A 285 25.75 9.58 0.43
N GLU A 286 26.51 10.45 1.10
CA GLU A 286 26.09 10.97 2.39
C GLU A 286 25.38 12.31 2.19
N PRO A 287 24.03 12.37 2.27
CA PRO A 287 23.33 13.64 2.24
C PRO A 287 23.72 14.47 3.46
N SER A 288 23.96 15.77 3.26
CA SER A 288 24.40 16.69 4.31
C SER A 288 23.44 16.82 5.51
N LYS A 289 22.20 16.35 5.36
CA LYS A 289 21.16 16.35 6.40
C LYS A 289 20.37 15.04 6.33
N ARG A 290 20.97 13.97 6.84
CA ARG A 290 20.30 12.68 6.95
C ARG A 290 19.51 12.61 8.25
N ILE A 291 18.21 12.27 8.15
CA ILE A 291 17.42 11.88 9.31
C ILE A 291 17.70 10.40 9.59
N PRO A 292 18.30 10.06 10.75
CA PRO A 292 18.61 8.67 11.05
C PRO A 292 17.37 7.79 11.06
N TYR A 293 17.51 6.58 10.55
CA TYR A 293 16.53 5.52 10.81
C TYR A 293 16.82 5.03 12.24
N GLY A 294 15.96 5.40 13.19
CA GLY A 294 16.10 4.92 14.56
C GLY A 294 15.80 3.43 14.62
N ARG A 295 16.85 2.62 14.58
CA ARG A 295 16.74 1.26 15.14
C ARG A 295 16.80 1.41 16.67
N ARG A 296 15.90 0.74 17.36
CA ARG A 296 15.98 0.58 18.82
C ARG A 296 17.14 -0.32 19.17
#